data_d9f389a24b05b66ef82cc775522ec1a4
#
_entry.id   d9f389a24b05b66ef82cc775522ec1a4
#
_cell.length_a   1.000
_cell.length_b   1.000
_cell.length_c   1.000
_cell.angle_alpha   90.00
_cell.angle_beta   90.00
_cell.angle_gamma   90.00
#
_symmetry.space_group_name_H-M   'P 1'
#
loop_
_entity.id
_entity.type
_entity.pdbx_description
1 polymer ?
#
loop_
_entity_poly.entity_id
_entity_poly.type
_entity_poly.pdbx_seq_one_letter_code
_entity_poly.pdbx_strand_id
1 'polypeptide(L)'
;MALRATRPMLPVGALRRARARFEEQVGKAGLSGTVSAQACCEGAVRLAAAGAAAGALLGCTASNELAAVGCMAGGIAGAAAPGRAVRGARRLRAQELERSMSEMLEVVALGVRSGLSFDRSLQLYTGHFDDGLARECAAAQRSWQAGLAARQDALRALAQGYDNPLFSRTVSAIIRSLRFGTSLGEVLEQSAEQARAARKAQVEERVAKAPVKMMIPTGTLILPAMLLLVLGPVLLELMEGI
;
A
#
# COMPACT_ATOMS: atom_id res chain seq x y z
N MET A 1 -42.80 -16.57 8.79
CA MET A 1 -42.42 -16.39 7.37
C MET A 1 -40.92 -16.52 7.27
N ALA A 2 -40.45 -17.64 6.71
CA ALA A 2 -39.04 -18.05 6.74
C ALA A 2 -38.24 -17.35 5.65
N LEU A 3 -37.28 -16.53 6.01
CA LEU A 3 -36.25 -16.00 5.08
C LEU A 3 -35.33 -17.16 4.67
N ARG A 4 -35.53 -17.65 3.44
CA ARG A 4 -34.64 -18.62 2.78
C ARG A 4 -33.25 -17.98 2.64
N ALA A 5 -32.29 -18.49 3.40
CA ALA A 5 -30.88 -18.22 3.22
C ALA A 5 -30.46 -18.67 1.81
N THR A 6 -30.18 -17.73 0.94
CA THR A 6 -29.56 -17.97 -0.37
C THR A 6 -28.15 -18.51 -0.12
N ARG A 7 -27.93 -19.79 -0.41
CA ARG A 7 -26.63 -20.46 -0.37
C ARG A 7 -25.66 -19.74 -1.34
N PRO A 8 -24.45 -19.36 -0.90
CA PRO A 8 -23.47 -18.77 -1.81
C PRO A 8 -23.04 -19.82 -2.84
N MET A 9 -23.19 -19.52 -4.11
CA MET A 9 -22.83 -20.39 -5.25
C MET A 9 -21.31 -20.48 -5.52
N LEU A 10 -20.46 -19.98 -4.64
CA LEU A 10 -19.01 -20.05 -4.81
C LEU A 10 -18.43 -21.26 -4.06
N PRO A 11 -17.49 -22.01 -4.66
CA PRO A 11 -16.88 -23.16 -4.02
C PRO A 11 -16.16 -22.71 -2.74
N VAL A 12 -16.52 -23.33 -1.62
CA VAL A 12 -16.02 -23.02 -0.26
C VAL A 12 -14.48 -22.93 -0.19
N GLY A 13 -13.80 -23.70 -1.04
CA GLY A 13 -12.34 -23.68 -1.14
C GLY A 13 -11.75 -22.41 -1.79
N ALA A 14 -12.48 -21.72 -2.68
CA ALA A 14 -12.05 -20.47 -3.28
C ALA A 14 -12.22 -19.30 -2.29
N LEU A 15 -13.32 -19.29 -1.57
CA LEU A 15 -13.57 -18.30 -0.49
C LEU A 15 -12.54 -18.43 0.64
N ARG A 16 -12.17 -19.64 1.03
CA ARG A 16 -11.17 -19.90 2.06
C ARG A 16 -9.78 -19.44 1.63
N ARG A 17 -9.39 -19.67 0.36
CA ARG A 17 -8.11 -19.18 -0.19
C ARG A 17 -8.10 -17.66 -0.38
N ALA A 18 -9.20 -17.06 -0.81
CA ALA A 18 -9.33 -15.61 -0.91
C ALA A 18 -9.25 -14.94 0.47
N ARG A 19 -9.89 -15.54 1.49
CA ARG A 19 -9.84 -15.06 2.87
C ARG A 19 -8.43 -15.13 3.46
N ALA A 20 -7.71 -16.25 3.29
CA ALA A 20 -6.35 -16.39 3.79
C ALA A 20 -5.38 -15.39 3.13
N ARG A 21 -5.48 -15.17 1.81
CA ARG A 21 -4.70 -14.15 1.11
C ARG A 21 -5.06 -12.74 1.56
N PHE A 22 -6.30 -12.49 1.89
CA PHE A 22 -6.76 -11.19 2.37
C PHE A 22 -6.29 -10.93 3.80
N GLU A 23 -6.34 -11.92 4.69
CA GLU A 23 -5.80 -11.84 6.06
C GLU A 23 -4.29 -11.57 6.06
N GLU A 24 -3.53 -12.23 5.17
CA GLU A 24 -2.11 -11.95 4.96
C GLU A 24 -1.87 -10.50 4.46
N GLN A 25 -2.71 -10.02 3.53
CA GLN A 25 -2.60 -8.65 3.03
C GLN A 25 -2.96 -7.59 4.08
N VAL A 26 -3.94 -7.86 4.92
CA VAL A 26 -4.34 -6.98 6.05
C VAL A 26 -3.25 -6.96 7.12
N GLY A 27 -2.63 -8.10 7.42
CA GLY A 27 -1.48 -8.18 8.30
C GLY A 27 -0.31 -7.32 7.81
N LYS A 28 0.06 -7.46 6.53
CA LYS A 28 1.11 -6.65 5.88
C LYS A 28 0.75 -5.16 5.74
N ALA A 29 -0.53 -4.80 5.83
CA ALA A 29 -0.97 -3.41 5.86
C ALA A 29 -0.94 -2.78 7.27
N GLY A 30 -0.57 -3.55 8.30
CA GLY A 30 -0.56 -3.09 9.70
C GLY A 30 -1.92 -2.83 10.31
N LEU A 31 -2.99 -3.31 9.68
CA LEU A 31 -4.38 -3.12 10.10
C LEU A 31 -4.90 -4.29 10.95
N SER A 32 -4.04 -5.25 11.30
CA SER A 32 -4.41 -6.47 12.03
C SER A 32 -5.04 -6.23 13.42
N GLY A 33 -4.87 -5.03 13.99
CA GLY A 33 -5.49 -4.66 15.27
C GLY A 33 -6.77 -3.82 15.16
N THR A 34 -7.04 -3.22 14.01
CA THR A 34 -8.15 -2.26 13.84
C THR A 34 -9.25 -2.73 12.90
N VAL A 35 -8.95 -3.66 12.00
CA VAL A 35 -9.90 -4.12 10.98
C VAL A 35 -9.94 -5.64 10.95
N SER A 36 -11.05 -6.24 11.39
CA SER A 36 -11.27 -7.67 11.23
C SER A 36 -11.57 -7.99 9.76
N ALA A 37 -11.07 -9.13 9.27
CA ALA A 37 -11.38 -9.60 7.92
C ALA A 37 -12.90 -9.68 7.65
N GLN A 38 -13.70 -9.90 8.71
CA GLN A 38 -15.15 -9.91 8.63
C GLN A 38 -15.73 -8.53 8.34
N ALA A 39 -15.25 -7.48 9.00
CA ALA A 39 -15.70 -6.10 8.74
C ALA A 39 -15.36 -5.62 7.32
N CYS A 40 -14.21 -6.05 6.78
CA CYS A 40 -13.86 -5.77 5.40
C CYS A 40 -14.73 -6.52 4.38
N CYS A 41 -15.05 -7.79 4.64
CA CYS A 41 -15.97 -8.56 3.77
C CYS A 41 -17.39 -8.00 3.79
N GLU A 42 -17.89 -7.60 4.95
CA GLU A 42 -19.20 -6.95 5.08
C GLU A 42 -19.21 -5.57 4.39
N GLY A 43 -18.15 -4.79 4.54
CA GLY A 43 -17.96 -3.53 3.83
C GLY A 43 -17.91 -3.70 2.31
N ALA A 44 -17.23 -4.75 1.82
CA ALA A 44 -17.18 -5.10 0.40
C ALA A 44 -18.58 -5.45 -0.16
N VAL A 45 -19.35 -6.26 0.57
CA VAL A 45 -20.70 -6.64 0.14
C VAL A 45 -21.63 -5.44 0.13
N ARG A 46 -21.56 -4.58 1.14
CA ARG A 46 -22.36 -3.34 1.20
C ARG A 46 -22.01 -2.36 0.08
N LEU A 47 -20.71 -2.17 -0.21
CA LEU A 47 -20.25 -1.32 -1.31
C LEU A 47 -20.60 -1.91 -2.67
N ALA A 48 -20.53 -3.22 -2.86
CA ALA A 48 -20.95 -3.89 -4.08
C ALA A 48 -22.47 -3.76 -4.30
N ALA A 49 -23.27 -3.93 -3.25
CA ALA A 49 -24.72 -3.77 -3.30
C ALA A 49 -25.11 -2.30 -3.58
N ALA A 50 -24.48 -1.34 -2.93
CA ALA A 50 -24.70 0.08 -3.17
C ALA A 50 -24.29 0.50 -4.59
N GLY A 51 -23.13 0.00 -5.07
CA GLY A 51 -22.66 0.24 -6.44
C GLY A 51 -23.59 -0.36 -7.50
N ALA A 52 -24.11 -1.56 -7.28
CA ALA A 52 -25.08 -2.20 -8.16
C ALA A 52 -26.42 -1.43 -8.18
N ALA A 53 -26.90 -1.00 -7.02
CA ALA A 53 -28.13 -0.21 -6.91
C ALA A 53 -27.99 1.17 -7.61
N ALA A 54 -26.88 1.87 -7.38
CA ALA A 54 -26.60 3.15 -8.06
C ALA A 54 -26.47 2.97 -9.58
N GLY A 55 -25.78 1.92 -10.03
CA GLY A 55 -25.64 1.59 -11.45
C GLY A 55 -26.96 1.23 -12.10
N ALA A 56 -27.84 0.52 -11.41
CA ALA A 56 -29.19 0.22 -11.88
C ALA A 56 -30.07 1.48 -11.98
N LEU A 57 -30.03 2.37 -10.98
CA LEU A 57 -30.77 3.63 -10.98
C LEU A 57 -30.36 4.56 -12.15
N LEU A 58 -29.05 4.71 -12.35
CA LEU A 58 -28.52 5.52 -13.46
C LEU A 58 -28.81 4.88 -14.82
N GLY A 59 -28.81 3.56 -14.93
CA GLY A 59 -29.13 2.84 -16.17
C GLY A 59 -30.61 2.89 -16.52
N CYS A 60 -31.52 2.86 -15.54
CA CYS A 60 -32.97 2.94 -15.78
C CYS A 60 -33.43 4.25 -16.41
N THR A 61 -32.67 5.34 -16.29
CA THR A 61 -33.02 6.64 -16.89
C THR A 61 -32.78 6.70 -18.40
N ALA A 62 -31.96 5.78 -18.96
CA ALA A 62 -31.55 5.82 -20.36
C ALA A 62 -32.15 4.67 -21.20
N SER A 63 -32.05 3.42 -20.75
CA SER A 63 -32.71 2.25 -21.37
C SER A 63 -32.55 1.01 -20.47
N ASN A 64 -33.46 0.04 -20.64
CA ASN A 64 -33.45 -1.18 -19.80
C ASN A 64 -32.18 -2.04 -20.01
N GLU A 65 -31.56 -1.97 -21.20
CA GLU A 65 -30.30 -2.68 -21.48
C GLU A 65 -29.09 -2.02 -20.79
N LEU A 66 -29.05 -0.69 -20.74
CA LEU A 66 -28.02 0.08 -20.05
C LEU A 66 -28.10 -0.09 -18.52
N ALA A 67 -29.27 -0.36 -17.97
CA ALA A 67 -29.44 -0.69 -16.54
C ALA A 67 -28.71 -1.99 -16.15
N ALA A 68 -28.75 -3.02 -16.98
CA ALA A 68 -28.05 -4.27 -16.73
C ALA A 68 -26.52 -4.10 -16.78
N VAL A 69 -26.01 -3.36 -17.74
CA VAL A 69 -24.57 -3.04 -17.86
C VAL A 69 -24.12 -2.17 -16.70
N GLY A 70 -24.91 -1.16 -16.31
CA GLY A 70 -24.63 -0.29 -15.17
C GLY A 70 -24.60 -1.06 -13.83
N CYS A 71 -25.53 -1.98 -13.63
CA CYS A 71 -25.59 -2.86 -12.46
C CYS A 71 -24.35 -3.78 -12.36
N MET A 72 -23.93 -4.40 -13.46
CA MET A 72 -22.74 -5.24 -13.51
C MET A 72 -21.47 -4.42 -13.27
N ALA A 73 -21.31 -3.29 -13.94
CA ALA A 73 -20.14 -2.42 -13.78
C ALA A 73 -20.04 -1.86 -12.35
N GLY A 74 -21.15 -1.41 -11.78
CA GLY A 74 -21.25 -0.90 -10.41
C GLY A 74 -20.95 -1.99 -9.37
N GLY A 75 -21.46 -3.20 -9.57
CA GLY A 75 -21.18 -4.35 -8.70
C GLY A 75 -19.70 -4.76 -8.71
N ILE A 76 -19.08 -4.83 -9.91
CA ILE A 76 -17.65 -5.15 -10.05
C ILE A 76 -16.78 -4.06 -9.44
N ALA A 77 -17.09 -2.79 -9.67
CA ALA A 77 -16.37 -1.65 -9.11
C ALA A 77 -16.45 -1.62 -7.57
N GLY A 78 -17.64 -1.86 -7.01
CA GLY A 78 -17.87 -1.93 -5.57
C GLY A 78 -17.16 -3.12 -4.91
N ALA A 79 -17.17 -4.29 -5.54
CA ALA A 79 -16.46 -5.47 -5.05
C ALA A 79 -14.92 -5.30 -5.09
N ALA A 80 -14.40 -4.52 -6.04
CA ALA A 80 -12.96 -4.24 -6.17
C ALA A 80 -12.47 -3.12 -5.22
N ALA A 81 -13.37 -2.30 -4.68
CA ALA A 81 -13.05 -1.12 -3.85
C ALA A 81 -12.20 -1.47 -2.60
N PRO A 82 -12.57 -2.47 -1.75
CA PRO A 82 -11.79 -2.79 -0.56
C PRO A 82 -10.40 -3.32 -0.88
N GLY A 83 -10.24 -4.08 -1.97
CA GLY A 83 -8.93 -4.53 -2.43
C GLY A 83 -8.04 -3.39 -2.93
N ARG A 84 -8.62 -2.33 -3.48
CA ARG A 84 -7.89 -1.11 -3.86
C ARG A 84 -7.51 -0.30 -2.62
N ALA A 85 -8.41 -0.17 -1.63
CA ALA A 85 -8.14 0.54 -0.37
C ALA A 85 -7.00 -0.12 0.42
N VAL A 86 -7.01 -1.45 0.59
CA VAL A 86 -5.93 -2.19 1.26
C VAL A 86 -4.60 -2.05 0.50
N ARG A 87 -4.61 -2.12 -0.83
CA ARG A 87 -3.41 -1.88 -1.64
C ARG A 87 -2.90 -0.46 -1.51
N GLY A 88 -3.80 0.52 -1.43
CA GLY A 88 -3.45 1.93 -1.17
C GLY A 88 -2.78 2.09 0.19
N ALA A 89 -3.37 1.55 1.24
CA ALA A 89 -2.82 1.58 2.60
C ALA A 89 -1.43 0.91 2.69
N ARG A 90 -1.25 -0.25 2.04
CA ARG A 90 0.07 -0.91 1.95
C ARG A 90 1.13 -0.04 1.26
N ARG A 91 0.76 0.62 0.16
CA ARG A 91 1.69 1.52 -0.56
C ARG A 91 2.10 2.72 0.29
N LEU A 92 1.14 3.32 0.99
CA LEU A 92 1.42 4.45 1.90
C LEU A 92 2.34 4.01 3.03
N ARG A 93 2.07 2.87 3.66
CA ARG A 93 2.93 2.31 4.72
C ARG A 93 4.33 1.96 4.22
N ALA A 94 4.45 1.42 3.01
CA ALA A 94 5.76 1.14 2.41
C ALA A 94 6.55 2.43 2.13
N GLN A 95 5.88 3.49 1.68
CA GLN A 95 6.52 4.79 1.44
C GLN A 95 6.93 5.48 2.75
N GLU A 96 6.10 5.38 3.78
CA GLU A 96 6.42 5.86 5.13
C GLU A 96 7.63 5.11 5.69
N LEU A 97 7.66 3.76 5.58
CA LEU A 97 8.78 2.95 6.00
C LEU A 97 10.10 3.40 5.35
N GLU A 98 10.10 3.61 4.04
CA GLU A 98 11.32 4.00 3.31
C GLU A 98 11.86 5.35 3.77
N ARG A 99 10.98 6.25 4.18
CA ARG A 99 11.35 7.53 4.79
C ARG A 99 11.92 7.32 6.18
N SER A 100 11.16 6.68 7.05
CA SER A 100 11.49 6.51 8.47
C SER A 100 12.68 5.56 8.69
N MET A 101 12.89 4.60 7.78
CA MET A 101 14.00 3.66 7.85
C MET A 101 15.37 4.36 7.78
N SER A 102 15.55 5.34 6.89
CA SER A 102 16.81 6.07 6.82
C SER A 102 17.06 6.88 8.09
N GLU A 103 16.04 7.54 8.61
CA GLU A 103 16.10 8.33 9.85
C GLU A 103 16.42 7.44 11.06
N MET A 104 15.75 6.29 11.17
CA MET A 104 16.03 5.29 12.21
C MET A 104 17.48 4.81 12.17
N LEU A 105 17.94 4.42 10.98
CA LEU A 105 19.30 3.87 10.83
C LEU A 105 20.37 4.91 11.16
N GLU A 106 20.17 6.18 10.79
CA GLU A 106 21.10 7.29 11.09
C GLU A 106 21.20 7.55 12.60
N VAL A 107 20.04 7.63 13.28
CA VAL A 107 20.01 7.87 14.73
C VAL A 107 20.64 6.71 15.49
N VAL A 108 20.31 5.47 15.10
CA VAL A 108 20.87 4.27 15.76
C VAL A 108 22.36 4.15 15.46
N ALA A 109 22.82 4.41 14.22
CA ALA A 109 24.24 4.39 13.88
C ALA A 109 25.03 5.42 14.66
N LEU A 110 24.51 6.65 14.77
CA LEU A 110 25.14 7.72 15.53
C LEU A 110 25.24 7.35 17.02
N GLY A 111 24.17 6.81 17.60
CA GLY A 111 24.17 6.34 18.99
C GLY A 111 25.18 5.24 19.25
N VAL A 112 25.26 4.23 18.39
CA VAL A 112 26.24 3.13 18.52
C VAL A 112 27.68 3.64 18.34
N ARG A 113 27.93 4.55 17.41
CA ARG A 113 29.26 5.19 17.23
C ARG A 113 29.65 6.04 18.41
N SER A 114 28.70 6.64 19.11
CA SER A 114 28.93 7.37 20.35
C SER A 114 29.15 6.45 21.57
N GLY A 115 29.18 5.12 21.37
CA GLY A 115 29.39 4.13 22.41
C GLY A 115 28.13 3.66 23.14
N LEU A 116 26.94 4.04 22.68
CA LEU A 116 25.70 3.53 23.24
C LEU A 116 25.44 2.11 22.76
N SER A 117 24.75 1.32 23.60
CA SER A 117 24.24 0.02 23.18
C SER A 117 23.16 0.18 22.09
N PHE A 118 22.96 -0.88 21.29
CA PHE A 118 21.89 -0.91 20.28
C PHE A 118 20.52 -0.56 20.88
N ASP A 119 20.20 -1.16 22.04
CA ASP A 119 18.91 -0.97 22.70
C ASP A 119 18.71 0.48 23.14
N ARG A 120 19.77 1.14 23.60
CA ARG A 120 19.73 2.54 24.01
C ARG A 120 19.63 3.48 22.81
N SER A 121 20.35 3.17 21.73
CA SER A 121 20.28 3.94 20.48
C SER A 121 18.91 3.83 19.81
N LEU A 122 18.30 2.63 19.82
CA LEU A 122 16.94 2.44 19.34
C LEU A 122 15.92 3.16 20.21
N GLN A 123 16.13 3.22 21.54
CA GLN A 123 15.28 3.99 22.46
C GLN A 123 15.34 5.49 22.20
N LEU A 124 16.49 6.03 21.80
CA LEU A 124 16.61 7.42 21.40
C LEU A 124 15.75 7.71 20.17
N TYR A 125 15.80 6.85 19.16
CA TYR A 125 14.92 7.00 17.99
C TYR A 125 13.45 6.95 18.37
N THR A 126 13.01 5.92 19.09
CA THR A 126 11.60 5.75 19.48
C THR A 126 11.09 6.80 20.46
N GLY A 127 11.98 7.52 21.14
CA GLY A 127 11.63 8.61 22.05
C GLY A 127 11.52 9.98 21.37
N HIS A 128 12.13 10.17 20.19
CA HIS A 128 12.14 11.45 19.49
C HIS A 128 11.27 11.48 18.23
N PHE A 129 10.93 10.30 17.67
CA PHE A 129 10.12 10.17 16.46
C PHE A 129 8.79 9.50 16.80
N ASP A 130 7.69 10.02 16.26
CA ASP A 130 6.34 9.49 16.45
C ASP A 130 5.73 9.01 15.13
N ASP A 131 6.53 8.34 14.32
CA ASP A 131 6.11 7.72 13.07
C ASP A 131 5.67 6.25 13.26
N GLY A 132 5.12 5.64 12.23
CA GLY A 132 4.64 4.26 12.27
C GLY A 132 5.73 3.27 12.65
N LEU A 133 6.95 3.46 12.10
CA LEU A 133 8.09 2.60 12.39
C LEU A 133 8.58 2.75 13.83
N ALA A 134 8.64 3.99 14.36
CA ALA A 134 9.05 4.25 15.74
C ALA A 134 8.11 3.56 16.74
N ARG A 135 6.80 3.64 16.53
CA ARG A 135 5.82 2.96 17.39
C ARG A 135 5.96 1.44 17.36
N GLU A 136 6.21 0.84 16.20
CA GLU A 136 6.42 -0.60 16.06
C GLU A 136 7.77 -1.04 16.65
N CYS A 137 8.84 -0.25 16.47
CA CYS A 137 10.13 -0.47 17.13
C CYS A 137 9.99 -0.39 18.66
N ALA A 138 9.25 0.59 19.19
CA ALA A 138 8.98 0.70 20.62
C ALA A 138 8.18 -0.49 21.15
N ALA A 139 7.19 -0.99 20.39
CA ALA A 139 6.44 -2.19 20.77
C ALA A 139 7.32 -3.44 20.78
N ALA A 140 8.16 -3.62 19.76
CA ALA A 140 9.13 -4.70 19.71
C ALA A 140 10.11 -4.61 20.89
N GLN A 141 10.65 -3.41 21.18
CA GLN A 141 11.56 -3.18 22.29
C GLN A 141 10.93 -3.53 23.64
N ARG A 142 9.71 -3.10 23.92
CA ARG A 142 8.98 -3.50 25.12
C ARG A 142 8.81 -5.01 25.24
N SER A 143 8.55 -5.71 24.13
CA SER A 143 8.38 -7.16 24.11
C SER A 143 9.63 -7.91 24.60
N TRP A 144 10.81 -7.55 24.11
CA TRP A 144 12.03 -8.24 24.58
C TRP A 144 12.51 -7.75 25.93
N GLN A 145 12.27 -6.49 26.31
CA GLN A 145 12.58 -5.98 27.67
C GLN A 145 11.70 -6.64 28.74
N ALA A 146 10.45 -6.95 28.41
CA ALA A 146 9.53 -7.68 29.27
C ALA A 146 9.79 -9.21 29.27
N GLY A 147 10.75 -9.71 28.50
CA GLY A 147 11.05 -11.14 28.39
C GLY A 147 9.99 -11.95 27.63
N LEU A 148 9.05 -11.29 26.92
CA LEU A 148 7.98 -11.97 26.18
C LEU A 148 8.48 -12.62 24.89
N ALA A 149 9.56 -12.11 24.32
CA ALA A 149 10.19 -12.64 23.11
C ALA A 149 11.70 -12.42 23.16
N ALA A 150 12.46 -13.29 22.47
CA ALA A 150 13.87 -13.01 22.26
C ALA A 150 14.04 -11.80 21.33
N ARG A 151 15.05 -10.95 21.61
CA ARG A 151 15.32 -9.74 20.80
C ARG A 151 15.38 -10.02 19.30
N GLN A 152 16.05 -11.12 18.92
CA GLN A 152 16.18 -11.53 17.53
C GLN A 152 14.83 -11.86 16.88
N ASP A 153 13.93 -12.50 17.62
CA ASP A 153 12.63 -12.91 17.11
C ASP A 153 11.68 -11.71 17.01
N ALA A 154 11.73 -10.79 17.98
CA ALA A 154 10.99 -9.54 17.92
C ALA A 154 11.42 -8.66 16.72
N LEU A 155 12.73 -8.55 16.46
CA LEU A 155 13.26 -7.86 15.29
C LEU A 155 12.88 -8.54 13.97
N ARG A 156 12.88 -9.87 13.91
CA ARG A 156 12.42 -10.61 12.73
C ARG A 156 10.92 -10.40 12.48
N ALA A 157 10.12 -10.47 13.54
CA ALA A 157 8.69 -10.23 13.44
C ALA A 157 8.39 -8.82 12.94
N LEU A 158 9.13 -7.81 13.43
CA LEU A 158 9.06 -6.44 12.94
C LEU A 158 9.36 -6.37 11.43
N ALA A 159 10.47 -7.00 10.99
CA ALA A 159 10.84 -6.99 9.57
C ALA A 159 9.82 -7.71 8.67
N GLN A 160 9.22 -8.79 9.14
CA GLN A 160 8.18 -9.53 8.42
C GLN A 160 6.86 -8.75 8.32
N GLY A 161 6.59 -7.85 9.26
CA GLY A 161 5.42 -6.96 9.21
C GLY A 161 5.45 -5.96 8.05
N TYR A 162 6.63 -5.71 7.48
CA TYR A 162 6.84 -4.84 6.33
C TYR A 162 7.24 -5.68 5.10
N ASP A 163 6.54 -5.50 3.99
CA ASP A 163 6.83 -6.16 2.71
C ASP A 163 7.96 -5.41 1.96
N ASN A 164 9.10 -5.22 2.64
CA ASN A 164 10.24 -4.47 2.11
C ASN A 164 11.52 -5.32 2.22
N PRO A 165 12.12 -5.74 1.08
CA PRO A 165 13.29 -6.60 1.08
C PRO A 165 14.54 -5.90 1.61
N LEU A 166 14.65 -4.58 1.46
CA LEU A 166 15.79 -3.81 1.98
C LEU A 166 15.74 -3.79 3.51
N PHE A 167 14.56 -3.51 4.10
CA PHE A 167 14.36 -3.53 5.54
C PHE A 167 14.66 -4.90 6.16
N SER A 168 14.15 -5.97 5.53
CA SER A 168 14.41 -7.34 5.98
C SER A 168 15.89 -7.73 5.94
N ARG A 169 16.62 -7.29 4.91
CA ARG A 169 18.08 -7.50 4.82
C ARG A 169 18.82 -6.73 5.89
N THR A 170 18.47 -5.47 6.11
CA THR A 170 19.06 -4.61 7.13
C THR A 170 18.85 -5.18 8.54
N VAL A 171 17.63 -5.55 8.89
CA VAL A 171 17.33 -6.19 10.20
C VAL A 171 18.09 -7.50 10.37
N SER A 172 18.19 -8.32 9.31
CA SER A 172 18.98 -9.55 9.35
C SER A 172 20.47 -9.29 9.56
N ALA A 173 21.01 -8.21 8.97
CA ALA A 173 22.39 -7.79 9.17
C ALA A 173 22.63 -7.30 10.60
N ILE A 174 21.71 -6.51 11.16
CA ILE A 174 21.74 -6.08 12.57
C ILE A 174 21.71 -7.29 13.51
N ILE A 175 20.82 -8.25 13.29
CA ILE A 175 20.74 -9.47 14.12
C ILE A 175 22.05 -10.24 14.08
N ARG A 176 22.68 -10.40 12.92
CA ARG A 176 23.98 -11.07 12.79
C ARG A 176 25.07 -10.32 13.54
N SER A 177 25.14 -8.99 13.38
CA SER A 177 26.13 -8.17 14.06
C SER A 177 25.98 -8.23 15.59
N LEU A 178 24.75 -8.18 16.09
CA LEU A 178 24.45 -8.33 17.53
C LEU A 178 24.79 -9.71 18.08
N ARG A 179 24.73 -10.76 17.24
CA ARG A 179 25.04 -12.14 17.65
C ARG A 179 26.54 -12.45 17.63
N PHE A 180 27.24 -11.96 16.62
CA PHE A 180 28.64 -12.33 16.38
C PHE A 180 29.65 -11.24 16.83
N GLY A 181 29.14 -10.08 17.33
CA GLY A 181 30.01 -9.00 17.82
C GLY A 181 30.81 -8.31 16.72
N THR A 182 30.34 -8.37 15.45
CA THR A 182 30.94 -7.62 14.36
C THR A 182 30.60 -6.12 14.49
N SER A 183 31.35 -5.25 13.79
CA SER A 183 31.14 -3.79 13.87
C SER A 183 29.72 -3.36 13.48
N LEU A 184 28.83 -3.29 14.47
CA LEU A 184 27.43 -2.90 14.27
C LEU A 184 27.34 -1.50 13.66
N GLY A 185 28.26 -0.59 14.02
CA GLY A 185 28.33 0.76 13.49
C GLY A 185 28.48 0.79 11.96
N GLU A 186 29.42 0.01 11.43
CA GLU A 186 29.62 -0.10 9.96
C GLU A 186 28.41 -0.69 9.25
N VAL A 187 27.81 -1.74 9.81
CA VAL A 187 26.59 -2.35 9.24
C VAL A 187 25.43 -1.36 9.18
N LEU A 188 25.26 -0.57 10.23
CA LEU A 188 24.22 0.47 10.30
C LEU A 188 24.50 1.61 9.31
N GLU A 189 25.74 2.09 9.22
CA GLU A 189 26.13 3.16 8.30
C GLU A 189 25.94 2.73 6.84
N GLN A 190 26.43 1.55 6.47
CA GLN A 190 26.22 1.00 5.13
C GLN A 190 24.73 0.83 4.80
N SER A 191 23.94 0.39 5.78
CA SER A 191 22.49 0.24 5.60
C SER A 191 21.79 1.60 5.48
N ALA A 192 22.24 2.62 6.19
CA ALA A 192 21.71 3.98 6.10
C ALA A 192 22.02 4.59 4.72
N GLU A 193 23.24 4.41 4.21
CA GLU A 193 23.60 4.85 2.85
C GLU A 193 22.76 4.17 1.77
N GLN A 194 22.56 2.86 1.88
CA GLN A 194 21.69 2.12 0.96
C GLN A 194 20.24 2.61 1.01
N ALA A 195 19.71 2.90 2.20
CA ALA A 195 18.38 3.43 2.37
C ALA A 195 18.23 4.84 1.75
N ARG A 196 19.22 5.71 1.93
CA ARG A 196 19.25 7.04 1.29
C ARG A 196 19.33 6.93 -0.22
N ALA A 197 20.20 6.07 -0.75
CA ALA A 197 20.35 5.86 -2.19
C ALA A 197 19.06 5.33 -2.82
N ALA A 198 18.41 4.36 -2.18
CA ALA A 198 17.13 3.83 -2.64
C ALA A 198 16.04 4.90 -2.66
N ARG A 199 15.96 5.74 -1.62
CA ARG A 199 15.01 6.85 -1.56
C ARG A 199 15.28 7.90 -2.65
N LYS A 200 16.55 8.28 -2.86
CA LYS A 200 16.94 9.22 -3.90
C LYS A 200 16.53 8.71 -5.28
N ALA A 201 16.86 7.45 -5.60
CA ALA A 201 16.48 6.82 -6.86
C ALA A 201 14.97 6.83 -7.10
N GLN A 202 14.15 6.61 -6.08
CA GLN A 202 12.69 6.68 -6.20
C GLN A 202 12.18 8.10 -6.47
N VAL A 203 12.77 9.12 -5.84
CA VAL A 203 12.42 10.52 -6.10
C VAL A 203 12.78 10.89 -7.52
N GLU A 204 13.98 10.53 -7.97
CA GLU A 204 14.45 10.74 -9.34
C GLU A 204 13.53 10.04 -10.36
N GLU A 205 13.14 8.80 -10.12
CA GLU A 205 12.20 8.06 -10.96
C GLU A 205 10.82 8.76 -11.06
N ARG A 206 10.33 9.31 -9.95
CA ARG A 206 9.06 10.07 -9.95
C ARG A 206 9.17 11.36 -10.78
N VAL A 207 10.28 12.07 -10.63
CA VAL A 207 10.56 13.29 -11.39
C VAL A 207 10.72 12.98 -12.88
N ALA A 208 11.45 11.92 -13.23
CA ALA A 208 11.63 11.49 -14.61
C ALA A 208 10.32 11.07 -15.31
N LYS A 209 9.33 10.59 -14.56
CA LYS A 209 8.00 10.23 -15.08
C LYS A 209 7.04 11.42 -15.24
N ALA A 210 7.37 12.59 -14.67
CA ALA A 210 6.50 13.76 -14.74
C ALA A 210 6.27 14.29 -16.16
N PRO A 211 7.31 14.43 -17.03
CA PRO A 211 7.11 14.90 -18.40
C PRO A 211 6.20 13.99 -19.22
N VAL A 212 6.35 12.67 -19.08
CA VAL A 212 5.52 11.68 -19.78
C VAL A 212 4.06 11.79 -19.40
N LYS A 213 3.76 12.02 -18.11
CA LYS A 213 2.38 12.24 -17.64
C LYS A 213 1.76 13.52 -18.20
N MET A 214 2.56 14.54 -18.50
CA MET A 214 2.07 15.79 -19.10
C MET A 214 1.85 15.66 -20.61
N MET A 215 2.57 14.76 -21.30
CA MET A 215 2.37 14.53 -22.73
C MET A 215 1.06 13.82 -23.07
N ILE A 216 0.56 12.94 -22.17
CA ILE A 216 -0.67 12.18 -22.42
C ILE A 216 -1.90 13.08 -22.58
N PRO A 217 -2.24 13.99 -21.63
CA PRO A 217 -3.40 14.86 -21.79
C PRO A 217 -3.23 15.85 -22.93
N THR A 218 -2.01 16.34 -23.17
CA THR A 218 -1.71 17.26 -24.29
C THR A 218 -1.96 16.59 -25.63
N GLY A 219 -1.45 15.37 -25.85
CA GLY A 219 -1.69 14.61 -27.07
C GLY A 219 -3.14 14.23 -27.28
N THR A 220 -3.84 13.81 -26.21
CA THR A 220 -5.25 13.40 -26.28
C THR A 220 -6.20 14.57 -26.52
N LEU A 221 -5.83 15.79 -26.11
CA LEU A 221 -6.70 16.97 -26.28
C LEU A 221 -6.39 17.72 -27.58
N ILE A 222 -5.10 17.85 -27.94
CA ILE A 222 -4.68 18.62 -29.12
C ILE A 222 -5.05 17.89 -30.42
N LEU A 223 -4.85 16.56 -30.47
CA LEU A 223 -5.10 15.80 -31.69
C LEU A 223 -6.56 15.85 -32.14
N PRO A 224 -7.59 15.57 -31.31
CA PRO A 224 -8.98 15.73 -31.73
C PRO A 224 -9.35 17.18 -31.99
N ALA A 225 -8.80 18.16 -31.25
CA ALA A 225 -9.07 19.57 -31.51
C ALA A 225 -8.57 20.03 -32.88
N MET A 226 -7.33 19.64 -33.25
CA MET A 226 -6.77 19.88 -34.57
C MET A 226 -7.57 19.21 -35.68
N LEU A 227 -8.03 17.99 -35.45
CA LEU A 227 -8.84 17.24 -36.41
C LEU A 227 -10.18 17.90 -36.65
N LEU A 228 -10.86 18.37 -35.60
CA LEU A 228 -12.10 19.14 -35.71
C LEU A 228 -11.89 20.47 -36.40
N LEU A 229 -10.79 21.16 -36.16
CA LEU A 229 -10.49 22.47 -36.76
C LEU A 229 -10.22 22.35 -38.27
N VAL A 230 -9.56 21.27 -38.69
CA VAL A 230 -9.21 21.03 -40.11
C VAL A 230 -10.37 20.39 -40.88
N LEU A 231 -11.04 19.38 -40.29
CA LEU A 231 -12.17 18.70 -40.94
C LEU A 231 -13.49 19.47 -40.84
N GLY A 232 -13.65 20.33 -39.83
CA GLY A 232 -14.90 21.07 -39.60
C GLY A 232 -15.38 21.85 -40.83
N PRO A 233 -14.56 22.73 -41.45
CA PRO A 233 -14.95 23.48 -42.64
C PRO A 233 -15.28 22.58 -43.82
N VAL A 234 -14.49 21.50 -44.02
CA VAL A 234 -14.70 20.56 -45.13
C VAL A 234 -16.03 19.80 -45.00
N LEU A 235 -16.38 19.40 -43.77
CA LEU A 235 -17.65 18.74 -43.49
C LEU A 235 -18.83 19.69 -43.66
N LEU A 236 -18.68 20.97 -43.29
CA LEU A 236 -19.74 21.99 -43.52
C LEU A 236 -19.95 22.26 -45.03
N GLU A 237 -18.88 22.43 -45.80
CA GLU A 237 -18.97 22.57 -47.25
C GLU A 237 -19.60 21.36 -47.93
N LEU A 238 -19.32 20.16 -47.44
CA LEU A 238 -19.92 18.94 -47.98
C LEU A 238 -21.43 18.84 -47.64
N MET A 239 -21.84 19.35 -46.48
CA MET A 239 -23.25 19.38 -46.07
C MET A 239 -24.06 20.49 -46.75
N GLU A 240 -23.45 21.62 -47.10
CA GLU A 240 -24.08 22.72 -47.82
C GLU A 240 -24.12 22.51 -49.36
N GLY A 241 -23.30 21.58 -49.86
CA GLY A 241 -23.21 21.24 -51.28
C GLY A 241 -24.13 20.12 -51.76
N ILE A 242 -24.97 19.57 -50.86
CA ILE A 242 -26.02 18.59 -51.14
C ILE A 242 -27.38 19.29 -50.94
#